data_6dfaf4fc4a512d112764e6f786a52a10
#
_entry.id   6dfaf4fc4a512d112764e6f786a52a10
#
_cell.length_a   1.000
_cell.length_b   1.000
_cell.length_c   1.000
_cell.angle_alpha   90.00
_cell.angle_beta   90.00
_cell.angle_gamma   90.00
#
_symmetry.space_group_name_H-M   'P 1'
#
loop_
_entity.id
_entity.type
_entity.pdbx_description
1 polymer ?
#
loop_
_entity_poly.entity_id
_entity_poly.type
_entity_poly.pdbx_seq_one_letter_code
_entity_poly.pdbx_strand_id
1 'polypeptide(L)'
;MSAAHGSQIINRLRRIEGQVGGIARMVEEDRYCIDVLNQVQAVRAALNRVESEILKRHAACCVSEAIASGDPEEQKQKFGELVDLFERSKR
;
A
#
# COMPACT_ATOMS: atom_id res chain seq x y z
N MET A 1 -11.53 -4.06 -6.38
CA MET A 1 -10.91 -2.86 -7.00
C MET A 1 -11.30 -2.77 -8.46
N SER A 2 -11.54 -1.57 -8.97
CA SER A 2 -11.77 -1.41 -10.39
C SER A 2 -10.47 -1.65 -11.16
N ALA A 3 -10.57 -2.13 -12.39
CA ALA A 3 -9.40 -2.48 -13.21
C ALA A 3 -8.45 -1.27 -13.43
N ALA A 4 -9.02 -0.08 -13.67
CA ALA A 4 -8.23 1.13 -13.91
C ALA A 4 -7.36 1.48 -12.72
N HIS A 5 -7.89 1.34 -11.53
CA HIS A 5 -7.17 1.67 -10.30
C HIS A 5 -6.19 0.56 -9.93
N GLY A 6 -6.55 -0.69 -10.17
CA GLY A 6 -5.64 -1.81 -9.98
C GLY A 6 -4.39 -1.67 -10.82
N SER A 7 -4.52 -1.18 -12.07
CA SER A 7 -3.39 -0.94 -12.96
C SER A 7 -2.38 0.04 -12.41
N GLN A 8 -2.84 1.14 -11.81
CA GLN A 8 -1.93 2.13 -11.23
C GLN A 8 -1.14 1.56 -10.06
N ILE A 9 -1.80 0.80 -9.19
CA ILE A 9 -1.15 0.15 -8.07
C ILE A 9 -0.13 -0.87 -8.56
N ILE A 10 -0.51 -1.69 -9.55
CA ILE A 10 0.39 -2.70 -10.13
C ILE A 10 1.61 -2.03 -10.75
N ASN A 11 1.43 -0.94 -11.50
CA ASN A 11 2.55 -0.23 -12.10
C ASN A 11 3.52 0.31 -11.06
N ARG A 12 3.01 0.83 -9.95
CA ARG A 12 3.85 1.28 -8.85
C ARG A 12 4.60 0.14 -8.19
N LEU A 13 3.93 -0.99 -8.00
CA LEU A 13 4.57 -2.18 -7.42
C LEU A 13 5.66 -2.71 -8.33
N ARG A 14 5.45 -2.71 -9.65
CA ARG A 14 6.48 -3.12 -10.62
C ARG A 14 7.70 -2.21 -10.56
N ARG A 15 7.48 -0.92 -10.40
CA ARG A 15 8.59 0.03 -10.23
C ARG A 15 9.36 -0.24 -8.95
N ILE A 16 8.65 -0.51 -7.85
CA ILE A 16 9.28 -0.85 -6.57
C ILE A 16 10.06 -2.15 -6.68
N GLU A 17 9.52 -3.14 -7.38
CA GLU A 17 10.21 -4.40 -7.65
C GLU A 17 11.55 -4.15 -8.34
N GLY A 18 11.57 -3.27 -9.35
CA GLY A 18 12.80 -2.88 -10.02
C GLY A 18 13.77 -2.16 -9.10
N GLN A 19 13.27 -1.31 -8.22
CA GLN A 19 14.10 -0.60 -7.25
C GLN A 19 14.73 -1.55 -6.24
N VAL A 20 13.97 -2.55 -5.78
CA VAL A 20 14.50 -3.57 -4.87
C VAL A 20 15.62 -4.37 -5.55
N GLY A 21 15.43 -4.74 -6.81
CA GLY A 21 16.49 -5.40 -7.59
C GLY A 21 17.73 -4.55 -7.71
N GLY A 22 17.55 -3.23 -7.91
CA GLY A 22 18.66 -2.27 -7.95
C GLY A 22 19.43 -2.23 -6.63
N ILE A 23 18.73 -2.26 -5.51
CA ILE A 23 19.35 -2.29 -4.18
C ILE A 23 20.20 -3.56 -4.01
N ALA A 24 19.65 -4.70 -4.44
CA ALA A 24 20.40 -5.96 -4.37
C ALA A 24 21.71 -5.87 -5.14
N ARG A 25 21.68 -5.28 -6.34
CA ARG A 25 22.90 -5.09 -7.14
C ARG A 25 23.88 -4.15 -6.46
N MET A 26 23.41 -3.08 -5.82
CA MET A 26 24.27 -2.16 -5.09
C MET A 26 25.00 -2.87 -3.96
N VAL A 27 24.32 -3.76 -3.24
CA VAL A 27 24.93 -4.54 -2.16
C VAL A 27 25.97 -5.51 -2.74
N GLU A 28 25.66 -6.17 -3.84
CA GLU A 28 26.59 -7.08 -4.52
C GLU A 28 27.84 -6.38 -4.99
N GLU A 29 27.72 -5.11 -5.40
CA GLU A 29 28.83 -4.30 -5.90
C GLU A 29 29.57 -3.53 -4.81
N ASP A 30 29.24 -3.77 -3.56
CA ASP A 30 29.82 -3.08 -2.40
C ASP A 30 29.72 -1.56 -2.50
N ARG A 31 28.57 -1.07 -2.97
CA ARG A 31 28.32 0.37 -3.05
C ARG A 31 28.30 0.99 -1.66
N TYR A 32 28.56 2.28 -1.61
CA TYR A 32 28.60 3.03 -0.35
C TYR A 32 27.30 2.84 0.44
N CYS A 33 27.42 2.45 1.71
CA CYS A 33 26.24 2.03 2.48
C CYS A 33 25.20 3.15 2.69
N ILE A 34 25.63 4.41 2.74
CA ILE A 34 24.67 5.52 2.86
C ILE A 34 23.81 5.62 1.59
N ASP A 35 24.41 5.40 0.42
CA ASP A 35 23.64 5.40 -0.83
C ASP A 35 22.64 4.26 -0.86
N VAL A 36 23.05 3.09 -0.39
CA VAL A 36 22.14 1.92 -0.30
C VAL A 36 20.99 2.22 0.65
N LEU A 37 21.26 2.80 1.81
CA LEU A 37 20.24 3.15 2.80
C LEU A 37 19.27 4.19 2.26
N ASN A 38 19.76 5.17 1.50
CA ASN A 38 18.91 6.15 0.85
C ASN A 38 17.92 5.49 -0.11
N GLN A 39 18.37 4.48 -0.85
CA GLN A 39 17.50 3.74 -1.76
C GLN A 39 16.47 2.91 -1.00
N VAL A 40 16.86 2.31 0.11
CA VAL A 40 15.93 1.58 0.98
C VAL A 40 14.84 2.52 1.50
N GLN A 41 15.20 3.71 1.93
CA GLN A 41 14.23 4.69 2.41
C GLN A 41 13.26 5.12 1.31
N ALA A 42 13.75 5.28 0.09
CA ALA A 42 12.91 5.61 -1.06
C ALA A 42 11.88 4.50 -1.34
N VAL A 43 12.31 3.24 -1.26
CA VAL A 43 11.42 2.10 -1.46
C VAL A 43 10.36 2.05 -0.35
N ARG A 44 10.76 2.30 0.89
CA ARG A 44 9.81 2.34 2.01
C ARG A 44 8.76 3.42 1.81
N ALA A 45 9.16 4.61 1.38
CA ALA A 45 8.23 5.70 1.09
C ALA A 45 7.26 5.33 -0.03
N ALA A 46 7.77 4.67 -1.07
CA ALA A 46 6.94 4.22 -2.19
C ALA A 46 5.93 3.15 -1.74
N LEU A 47 6.35 2.22 -0.88
CA LEU A 47 5.46 1.20 -0.33
C LEU A 47 4.39 1.82 0.57
N ASN A 48 4.75 2.81 1.38
CA ASN A 48 3.77 3.51 2.21
C ASN A 48 2.70 4.17 1.35
N ARG A 49 3.08 4.72 0.22
CA ARG A 49 2.13 5.32 -0.71
C ARG A 49 1.19 4.29 -1.31
N VAL A 50 1.72 3.13 -1.70
CA VAL A 50 0.90 2.02 -2.20
C VAL A 50 -0.07 1.56 -1.13
N GLU A 51 0.40 1.40 0.10
CA GLU A 51 -0.43 1.01 1.23
C GLU A 51 -1.59 1.98 1.43
N SER A 52 -1.31 3.29 1.41
CA SER A 52 -2.34 4.33 1.54
C SER A 52 -3.37 4.24 0.43
N GLU A 53 -2.95 4.00 -0.80
CA GLU A 53 -3.87 3.90 -1.92
C GLU A 53 -4.76 2.67 -1.84
N ILE A 54 -4.18 1.54 -1.44
CA ILE A 54 -4.95 0.31 -1.24
C ILE A 54 -5.98 0.52 -0.13
N LEU A 55 -5.56 1.14 0.96
CA LEU A 55 -6.43 1.40 2.10
C LEU A 55 -7.62 2.31 1.71
N LYS A 56 -7.35 3.38 0.98
CA LYS A 56 -8.40 4.28 0.49
C LYS A 56 -9.41 3.56 -0.39
N ARG A 57 -8.94 2.67 -1.25
CA ARG A 57 -9.82 1.92 -2.14
C ARG A 57 -10.66 0.91 -1.40
N HIS A 58 -10.03 0.21 -0.47
CA HIS A 58 -10.72 -0.75 0.37
C HIS A 58 -11.82 -0.05 1.16
N ALA A 59 -11.51 1.12 1.73
CA ALA A 59 -12.46 1.92 2.47
C ALA A 59 -13.66 2.32 1.59
N ALA A 60 -13.38 2.86 0.39
CA ALA A 60 -14.44 3.29 -0.52
C ALA A 60 -15.32 2.12 -0.95
N CYS A 61 -14.72 1.00 -1.31
CA CYS A 61 -15.44 -0.19 -1.74
C CYS A 61 -16.30 -0.78 -0.61
N CYS A 62 -15.71 -0.98 0.55
CA CYS A 62 -16.41 -1.59 1.68
C CYS A 62 -17.51 -0.70 2.25
N VAL A 63 -17.25 0.60 2.32
CA VAL A 63 -18.28 1.55 2.78
C VAL A 63 -19.45 1.57 1.82
N SER A 64 -19.18 1.60 0.51
CA SER A 64 -20.24 1.57 -0.50
C SER A 64 -21.08 0.30 -0.41
N GLU A 65 -20.43 -0.85 -0.22
CA GLU A 65 -21.16 -2.12 -0.08
C GLU A 65 -22.00 -2.15 1.19
N ALA A 66 -21.46 -1.66 2.30
CA ALA A 66 -22.19 -1.61 3.56
C ALA A 66 -23.40 -0.69 3.49
N ILE A 67 -23.27 0.46 2.84
CA ILE A 67 -24.37 1.38 2.63
C ILE A 67 -25.44 0.73 1.76
N ALA A 68 -25.02 0.08 0.67
CA ALA A 68 -25.96 -0.58 -0.24
C ALA A 68 -26.71 -1.73 0.41
N SER A 69 -26.10 -2.43 1.36
CA SER A 69 -26.75 -3.55 2.06
C SER A 69 -27.88 -3.10 2.97
N GLY A 70 -27.80 -1.87 3.50
CA GLY A 70 -28.77 -1.34 4.45
C GLY A 70 -28.78 -2.04 5.81
N ASP A 71 -27.80 -2.90 6.07
CA ASP A 71 -27.69 -3.66 7.32
C ASP A 71 -26.80 -2.94 8.32
N PRO A 72 -27.35 -2.45 9.46
CA PRO A 72 -26.54 -1.74 10.46
C PRO A 72 -25.40 -2.57 11.03
N GLU A 73 -25.58 -3.87 11.19
CA GLU A 73 -24.54 -4.74 11.73
C GLU A 73 -23.37 -4.86 10.76
N GLU A 74 -23.65 -5.00 9.48
CA GLU A 74 -22.62 -5.04 8.44
C GLU A 74 -21.86 -3.71 8.36
N GLN A 75 -22.60 -2.60 8.42
CA GLN A 75 -22.01 -1.26 8.41
C GLN A 75 -21.05 -1.08 9.58
N LYS A 76 -21.47 -1.49 10.78
CA LYS A 76 -20.66 -1.40 11.98
C LYS A 76 -19.40 -2.27 11.89
N GLN A 77 -19.55 -3.48 11.37
CA GLN A 77 -18.44 -4.41 11.20
C GLN A 77 -17.39 -3.85 10.23
N LYS A 78 -17.83 -3.35 9.08
CA LYS A 78 -16.93 -2.79 8.07
C LYS A 78 -16.22 -1.54 8.57
N PHE A 79 -16.91 -0.71 9.32
CA PHE A 79 -16.31 0.47 9.94
C PHE A 79 -15.24 0.08 10.94
N GLY A 80 -15.50 -0.95 11.77
CA GLY A 80 -14.52 -1.46 12.74
C GLY A 80 -13.27 -2.00 12.06
N GLU A 81 -13.43 -2.76 10.98
CA GLU A 81 -12.29 -3.27 10.19
C GLU A 81 -11.43 -2.12 9.67
N LEU A 82 -12.07 -1.05 9.19
CA LEU A 82 -11.37 0.10 8.66
C LEU A 82 -10.56 0.82 9.74
N VAL A 83 -11.16 1.01 10.91
CA VAL A 83 -10.47 1.64 12.05
C VAL A 83 -9.25 0.81 12.45
N ASP A 84 -9.38 -0.51 12.52
CA ASP A 84 -8.27 -1.40 12.86
C ASP A 84 -7.14 -1.30 11.85
N LEU A 85 -7.47 -1.21 10.56
CA LEU A 85 -6.46 -1.07 9.50
C LEU A 85 -5.70 0.25 9.64
N PHE A 86 -6.40 1.35 9.93
CA PHE A 86 -5.77 2.64 10.14
C PHE A 86 -4.81 2.62 11.32
N GLU A 87 -5.20 1.99 12.42
CA GLU A 87 -4.34 1.92 13.59
C GLU A 87 -3.08 1.11 13.31
N ARG A 88 -3.19 0.01 12.59
CA ARG A 88 -2.03 -0.81 12.23
C ARG A 88 -1.09 -0.09 11.25
N SER A 89 -1.62 0.68 10.33
CA SER A 89 -0.80 1.37 9.32
C SER A 89 -0.02 2.55 9.88
N LYS A 90 -0.38 3.04 11.05
CA LYS A 90 0.34 4.13 11.71
C LYS A 90 1.68 3.70 12.32
N ARG A 91 1.93 2.41 12.42
CA ARG A 91 3.16 1.88 13.05
C ARG A 91 4.35 1.85 12.08
#